data_7d0d8b69a773bc1fb9d5044c2766fcd8
#
_entry.id   7d0d8b69a773bc1fb9d5044c2766fcd8
#
_cell.length_a   1.000
_cell.length_b   1.000
_cell.length_c   1.000
_cell.angle_alpha   90.00
_cell.angle_beta   90.00
_cell.angle_gamma   90.00
#
_symmetry.space_group_name_H-M   'P 1'
#
loop_
_entity.id
_entity.type
_entity.pdbx_description
1 polymer ?
#
loop_
_entity_poly.entity_id
_entity_poly.type
_entity_poly.pdbx_seq_one_letter_code
_entity_poly.pdbx_strand_id
1 'polypeptide(L)'
;MRKGSIAASLFWLSAGWLIVALVATGFLLTDLYSRALDTSLSETLDFHVESLAGALLEAGDPLSDQIVLTDPRFGRPRSGWYWAIRDDDGVLYNLSTSVVGIDLPVMMGPADAQGRRTAIMDDAFGTSMRVVEREVTLAPKTYEIVVTGNLSEILELVGNFRGQAFIVLGAVGVMLAIMSAIVARFAMRPIDRLSAAIESVREGESVAVTGTYPREIAPLAEEVNELLRSNAQIIERARNQVGNLAHGLKTPIAVLRNEAASKKGALADVVLSESEKMSTMVATYLERARLAARTSVVGKKSDATMIMLRLTRVMRKIHPEVTIAFQRPDASLP
;
A
#
# COMPACT_ATOMS: atom_id res chain seq x y z
N MET A 1 -8.08 16.47 12.70
CA MET A 1 -7.92 15.20 11.98
C MET A 1 -7.12 15.49 10.71
N ARG A 2 -5.87 15.09 10.64
CA ARG A 2 -5.07 15.18 9.41
C ARG A 2 -5.73 14.28 8.36
N LYS A 3 -6.24 14.86 7.29
CA LYS A 3 -6.76 14.13 6.14
C LYS A 3 -5.63 13.23 5.65
N GLY A 4 -5.87 11.92 5.62
CA GLY A 4 -4.85 10.94 5.25
C GLY A 4 -4.29 11.24 3.86
N SER A 5 -2.99 11.13 3.69
CA SER A 5 -2.33 11.23 2.39
C SER A 5 -2.88 10.15 1.45
N ILE A 6 -3.22 10.53 0.22
CA ILE A 6 -3.66 9.58 -0.83
C ILE A 6 -2.64 8.44 -0.99
N ALA A 7 -1.35 8.78 -0.94
CA ALA A 7 -0.26 7.79 -0.96
C ALA A 7 -0.35 6.79 0.20
N ALA A 8 -0.64 7.26 1.42
CA ALA A 8 -0.82 6.39 2.58
C ALA A 8 -2.06 5.49 2.44
N SER A 9 -3.16 6.01 1.93
CA SER A 9 -4.38 5.22 1.69
C SER A 9 -4.16 4.12 0.66
N LEU A 10 -3.52 4.45 -0.47
CA LEU A 10 -3.16 3.48 -1.50
C LEU A 10 -2.19 2.41 -0.98
N PHE A 11 -1.18 2.82 -0.20
CA PHE A 11 -0.25 1.89 0.42
C PHE A 11 -0.95 0.90 1.36
N TRP A 12 -1.78 1.38 2.29
CA TRP A 12 -2.48 0.52 3.24
C TRP A 12 -3.49 -0.41 2.57
N LEU A 13 -4.17 0.06 1.52
CA LEU A 13 -5.09 -0.77 0.74
C LEU A 13 -4.35 -1.91 0.02
N SER A 14 -3.24 -1.57 -0.67
CA SER A 14 -2.42 -2.55 -1.38
C SER A 14 -1.72 -3.52 -0.42
N ALA A 15 -1.22 -3.03 0.72
CA ALA A 15 -0.58 -3.86 1.75
C ALA A 15 -1.57 -4.83 2.40
N GLY A 16 -2.79 -4.38 2.69
CA GLY A 16 -3.85 -5.25 3.23
C GLY A 16 -4.20 -6.38 2.27
N TRP A 17 -4.40 -6.07 0.99
CA TRP A 17 -4.68 -7.09 -0.03
C TRP A 17 -3.50 -8.06 -0.23
N LEU A 18 -2.27 -7.55 -0.20
CA LEU A 18 -1.06 -8.36 -0.31
C LEU A 18 -0.94 -9.36 0.85
N ILE A 19 -1.20 -8.91 2.09
CA ILE A 19 -1.16 -9.80 3.26
C ILE A 19 -2.19 -10.92 3.11
N VAL A 20 -3.43 -10.60 2.73
CA VAL A 20 -4.48 -11.60 2.52
C VAL A 20 -4.06 -12.61 1.46
N ALA A 21 -3.52 -12.15 0.32
CA ALA A 21 -3.07 -13.01 -0.76
C ALA A 21 -1.92 -13.94 -0.33
N LEU A 22 -0.90 -13.42 0.38
CA LEU A 22 0.24 -14.21 0.85
C LEU A 22 -0.17 -15.25 1.90
N VAL A 23 -1.05 -14.88 2.82
CA VAL A 23 -1.57 -15.80 3.84
C VAL A 23 -2.38 -16.90 3.18
N ALA A 24 -3.28 -16.57 2.25
CA ALA A 24 -4.05 -17.57 1.49
C ALA A 24 -3.14 -18.50 0.69
N THR A 25 -2.10 -17.97 0.05
CA THR A 25 -1.10 -18.78 -0.68
C THR A 25 -0.34 -19.71 0.28
N GLY A 26 0.06 -19.25 1.46
CA GLY A 26 0.75 -20.07 2.45
C GLY A 26 -0.10 -21.25 2.93
N PHE A 27 -1.38 -21.01 3.19
CA PHE A 27 -2.30 -22.08 3.55
C PHE A 27 -2.53 -23.05 2.39
N LEU A 28 -2.74 -22.55 1.17
CA LEU A 28 -2.94 -23.38 -0.01
C LEU A 28 -1.73 -24.28 -0.29
N LEU A 29 -0.52 -23.73 -0.24
CA LEU A 29 0.71 -24.50 -0.44
C LEU A 29 0.88 -25.58 0.64
N THR A 30 0.60 -25.24 1.91
CA THR A 30 0.69 -26.20 3.01
C THR A 30 -0.33 -27.34 2.85
N ASP A 31 -1.56 -27.02 2.45
CA ASP A 31 -2.61 -28.02 2.21
C ASP A 31 -2.26 -28.94 1.02
N LEU A 32 -1.79 -28.38 -0.08
CA LEU A 32 -1.33 -29.16 -1.24
C LEU A 32 -0.17 -30.07 -0.89
N TYR A 33 0.82 -29.56 -0.14
CA TYR A 33 1.97 -30.36 0.31
C TYR A 33 1.56 -31.48 1.25
N SER A 34 0.67 -31.21 2.21
CA SER A 34 0.12 -32.20 3.12
C SER A 34 -0.61 -33.31 2.39
N ARG A 35 -1.46 -32.98 1.41
CA ARG A 35 -2.16 -33.97 0.59
C ARG A 35 -1.20 -34.82 -0.24
N ALA A 36 -0.18 -34.21 -0.83
CA ALA A 36 0.82 -34.91 -1.61
C ALA A 36 1.57 -35.96 -0.78
N LEU A 37 2.00 -35.59 0.45
CA LEU A 37 2.66 -36.51 1.38
C LEU A 37 1.71 -37.60 1.87
N ASP A 38 0.44 -37.27 2.14
CA ASP A 38 -0.58 -38.21 2.57
C ASP A 38 -0.86 -39.26 1.49
N THR A 39 -0.96 -38.81 0.24
CA THR A 39 -1.10 -39.72 -0.90
C THR A 39 0.12 -40.61 -1.08
N SER A 40 1.33 -40.02 -1.00
CA SER A 40 2.58 -40.79 -1.14
C SER A 40 2.75 -41.85 -0.05
N LEU A 41 2.35 -41.51 1.22
CA LEU A 41 2.35 -42.52 2.29
C LEU A 41 1.37 -43.64 1.98
N SER A 42 0.15 -43.33 1.54
CA SER A 42 -0.86 -44.32 1.23
C SER A 42 -0.40 -45.26 0.11
N GLU A 43 0.15 -44.71 -0.97
CA GLU A 43 0.70 -45.51 -2.09
C GLU A 43 1.88 -46.40 -1.63
N THR A 44 2.74 -45.89 -0.72
CA THR A 44 3.85 -46.67 -0.18
C THR A 44 3.35 -47.84 0.67
N LEU A 45 2.34 -47.62 1.52
CA LEU A 45 1.76 -48.68 2.35
C LEU A 45 1.05 -49.69 1.49
N ASP A 46 0.28 -49.28 0.49
CA ASP A 46 -0.37 -50.17 -0.44
C ASP A 46 0.63 -51.08 -1.19
N PHE A 47 1.74 -50.48 -1.66
CA PHE A 47 2.81 -51.24 -2.29
C PHE A 47 3.40 -52.32 -1.34
N HIS A 48 3.61 -52.00 -0.06
CA HIS A 48 4.13 -52.97 0.90
C HIS A 48 3.13 -54.06 1.24
N VAL A 49 1.84 -53.72 1.33
CA VAL A 49 0.78 -54.74 1.52
C VAL A 49 0.73 -55.69 0.33
N GLU A 50 0.77 -55.18 -0.91
CA GLU A 50 0.79 -56.01 -2.11
C GLU A 50 2.05 -56.86 -2.22
N SER A 51 3.20 -56.32 -1.83
CA SER A 51 4.47 -57.05 -1.81
C SER A 51 4.43 -58.23 -0.82
N LEU A 52 3.89 -58.00 0.39
CA LEU A 52 3.71 -59.07 1.38
C LEU A 52 2.68 -60.11 0.94
N ALA A 53 1.57 -59.66 0.34
CA ALA A 53 0.55 -60.56 -0.18
C ALA A 53 1.12 -61.47 -1.30
N GLY A 54 1.92 -60.88 -2.20
CA GLY A 54 2.62 -61.65 -3.24
C GLY A 54 3.59 -62.68 -2.66
N ALA A 55 4.43 -62.24 -1.68
CA ALA A 55 5.38 -63.13 -1.00
C ALA A 55 4.68 -64.27 -0.24
N LEU A 56 3.55 -64.00 0.42
CA LEU A 56 2.77 -65.00 1.14
C LEU A 56 2.18 -66.04 0.16
N LEU A 57 1.64 -65.58 -0.97
CA LEU A 57 1.07 -66.50 -2.02
C LEU A 57 2.16 -67.34 -2.70
N GLU A 58 3.35 -66.80 -2.91
CA GLU A 58 4.50 -67.50 -3.48
C GLU A 58 5.08 -68.56 -2.51
N ALA A 59 5.24 -68.15 -1.24
CA ALA A 59 5.77 -69.05 -0.20
C ALA A 59 4.79 -70.19 0.15
N GLY A 60 3.49 -69.95 0.07
CA GLY A 60 2.45 -70.94 0.42
C GLY A 60 2.35 -71.25 1.90
N ASP A 61 3.22 -70.72 2.72
CA ASP A 61 3.28 -70.90 4.20
C ASP A 61 3.57 -69.51 4.86
N PRO A 62 2.69 -69.02 5.76
CA PRO A 62 2.88 -67.76 6.46
C PRO A 62 4.07 -67.75 7.43
N LEU A 63 4.60 -68.90 7.82
CA LEU A 63 5.78 -69.05 8.67
C LEU A 63 7.09 -69.04 7.88
N SER A 64 7.04 -68.88 6.54
CA SER A 64 8.24 -68.90 5.73
C SER A 64 9.18 -67.70 6.03
N ASP A 65 10.44 -68.00 6.25
CA ASP A 65 11.50 -66.98 6.40
C ASP A 65 11.77 -66.20 5.10
N GLN A 66 11.15 -66.57 3.99
CA GLN A 66 11.25 -65.89 2.71
C GLN A 66 10.36 -64.61 2.66
N ILE A 67 9.40 -64.49 3.57
CA ILE A 67 8.51 -63.34 3.64
C ILE A 67 9.23 -62.21 4.39
N VAL A 68 9.94 -61.35 3.66
CA VAL A 68 10.71 -60.23 4.22
C VAL A 68 10.51 -59.00 3.34
N LEU A 69 10.21 -57.84 3.95
CA LEU A 69 10.30 -56.58 3.30
C LEU A 69 11.73 -56.02 3.37
N THR A 70 12.27 -55.67 2.20
CA THR A 70 13.65 -55.16 2.09
C THR A 70 13.83 -53.72 2.61
N ASP A 71 12.72 -53.02 2.91
CA ASP A 71 12.78 -51.62 3.37
C ASP A 71 13.39 -51.54 4.78
N PRO A 72 14.50 -50.79 4.96
CA PRO A 72 15.22 -50.70 6.25
C PRO A 72 14.39 -50.08 7.39
N ARG A 73 13.27 -49.44 7.09
CA ARG A 73 12.38 -48.86 8.11
C ARG A 73 11.74 -49.93 8.97
N PHE A 74 11.43 -51.07 8.40
CA PHE A 74 10.89 -52.24 9.13
C PHE A 74 11.92 -53.02 9.97
N GLY A 75 13.21 -52.65 9.85
CA GLY A 75 14.28 -53.21 10.67
C GLY A 75 14.59 -52.39 11.93
N ARG A 76 14.04 -51.18 12.06
CA ARG A 76 14.35 -50.27 13.19
C ARG A 76 13.28 -50.41 14.28
N PRO A 77 13.64 -50.81 15.51
CA PRO A 77 12.71 -50.86 16.63
C PRO A 77 12.04 -49.49 16.87
N ARG A 78 10.75 -49.53 17.12
CA ARG A 78 9.93 -48.32 17.43
C ARG A 78 9.93 -47.26 16.32
N SER A 79 10.06 -47.68 15.07
CA SER A 79 10.10 -46.75 13.92
C SER A 79 8.73 -46.17 13.51
N GLY A 80 7.64 -46.75 13.99
CA GLY A 80 6.28 -46.51 13.47
C GLY A 80 6.01 -47.21 12.15
N TRP A 81 7.00 -47.94 11.61
CA TRP A 81 6.91 -48.78 10.43
C TRP A 81 6.94 -50.27 10.86
N TYR A 82 5.78 -50.90 10.86
CA TYR A 82 5.58 -52.27 11.28
C TYR A 82 4.82 -53.04 10.25
N TRP A 83 5.04 -54.34 10.13
CA TRP A 83 4.17 -55.24 9.42
C TRP A 83 4.00 -56.53 10.18
N ALA A 84 2.84 -57.18 9.97
CA ALA A 84 2.52 -58.47 10.52
C ALA A 84 1.56 -59.23 9.62
N ILE A 85 1.65 -60.55 9.71
CA ILE A 85 0.69 -61.47 9.11
C ILE A 85 0.05 -62.27 10.26
N ARG A 86 -1.29 -62.25 10.31
CA ARG A 86 -2.09 -62.95 11.32
C ARG A 86 -3.24 -63.70 10.67
N ASP A 87 -3.86 -64.65 11.34
CA ASP A 87 -5.09 -65.27 10.87
C ASP A 87 -6.33 -64.59 11.46
N ASP A 88 -7.53 -65.11 11.07
CA ASP A 88 -8.82 -64.60 11.51
C ASP A 88 -9.02 -64.67 13.05
N ASP A 89 -8.29 -65.55 13.74
CA ASP A 89 -8.29 -65.67 15.20
C ASP A 89 -7.29 -64.68 15.86
N GLY A 90 -6.56 -63.89 15.08
CA GLY A 90 -5.56 -62.93 15.57
C GLY A 90 -4.21 -63.55 15.93
N VAL A 91 -3.96 -64.83 15.58
CA VAL A 91 -2.69 -65.49 15.83
C VAL A 91 -1.64 -64.94 14.86
N LEU A 92 -0.56 -64.42 15.41
CA LEU A 92 0.56 -63.87 14.63
C LEU A 92 1.45 -65.00 14.08
N TYR A 93 1.65 -65.03 12.79
CA TYR A 93 2.52 -65.99 12.11
C TYR A 93 3.87 -65.40 11.77
N ASN A 94 3.89 -64.18 11.25
CA ASN A 94 5.13 -63.50 10.90
C ASN A 94 5.02 -62.00 11.15
N LEU A 95 6.13 -61.34 11.46
CA LEU A 95 6.15 -59.90 11.77
C LEU A 95 7.53 -59.25 11.51
N SER A 96 7.54 -57.96 11.32
CA SER A 96 8.77 -57.17 11.16
C SER A 96 9.60 -57.14 12.45
N THR A 97 10.92 -57.10 12.33
CA THR A 97 11.84 -56.98 13.47
C THR A 97 11.71 -55.65 14.21
N SER A 98 11.04 -54.67 13.63
CA SER A 98 10.72 -53.39 14.29
C SER A 98 9.63 -53.52 15.36
N VAL A 99 8.81 -54.55 15.35
CA VAL A 99 7.74 -54.82 16.34
C VAL A 99 8.38 -55.32 17.62
N VAL A 100 8.75 -54.40 18.52
CA VAL A 100 9.31 -54.72 19.82
C VAL A 100 8.47 -54.08 20.92
N GLY A 101 7.70 -54.93 21.62
CA GLY A 101 6.82 -54.49 22.71
C GLY A 101 5.64 -53.64 22.26
N ILE A 102 5.15 -53.89 21.03
CA ILE A 102 4.03 -53.17 20.45
C ILE A 102 2.96 -54.22 20.04
N ASP A 103 1.73 -54.01 20.52
CA ASP A 103 0.57 -54.72 20.02
C ASP A 103 0.07 -54.03 18.78
N LEU A 104 0.06 -54.74 17.67
CA LEU A 104 -0.53 -54.21 16.44
C LEU A 104 -2.06 -54.29 16.54
N PRO A 105 -2.76 -53.17 16.39
CA PRO A 105 -4.20 -53.14 16.60
C PRO A 105 -4.92 -54.00 15.54
N VAL A 106 -5.99 -54.63 15.96
CA VAL A 106 -6.94 -55.31 15.10
C VAL A 106 -7.98 -54.27 14.63
N MET A 107 -8.09 -54.05 13.35
CA MET A 107 -9.08 -53.11 12.84
C MET A 107 -10.47 -53.76 12.77
N MET A 108 -11.42 -53.14 13.49
CA MET A 108 -12.83 -53.54 13.42
C MET A 108 -13.56 -52.59 12.48
N GLY A 109 -14.22 -53.13 11.45
CA GLY A 109 -15.04 -52.33 10.54
C GLY A 109 -15.13 -52.93 9.14
N PRO A 110 -16.01 -52.40 8.29
CA PRO A 110 -16.12 -52.88 6.92
C PRO A 110 -14.86 -52.53 6.11
N ALA A 111 -14.39 -53.48 5.34
CA ALA A 111 -13.37 -53.27 4.33
C ALA A 111 -13.91 -52.45 3.15
N ASP A 112 -13.02 -51.73 2.45
CA ASP A 112 -13.37 -51.07 1.19
C ASP A 112 -13.62 -52.09 0.05
N ALA A 113 -13.93 -51.61 -1.16
CA ALA A 113 -14.22 -52.44 -2.32
C ALA A 113 -13.02 -53.35 -2.73
N GLN A 114 -11.81 -53.05 -2.24
CA GLN A 114 -10.59 -53.84 -2.47
C GLN A 114 -10.24 -54.78 -1.31
N GLY A 115 -11.10 -54.89 -0.29
CA GLY A 115 -10.84 -55.71 0.90
C GLY A 115 -9.84 -55.09 1.84
N ARG A 116 -9.65 -53.76 1.80
CA ARG A 116 -8.67 -52.99 2.58
C ARG A 116 -9.37 -52.21 3.68
N ARG A 117 -8.75 -52.15 4.85
CA ARG A 117 -9.12 -51.25 5.95
C ARG A 117 -7.98 -50.29 6.19
N THR A 118 -8.30 -49.02 6.44
CA THR A 118 -7.30 -47.99 6.76
C THR A 118 -7.75 -47.20 8.00
N ALA A 119 -6.86 -47.05 8.97
CA ALA A 119 -7.10 -46.22 10.15
C ALA A 119 -5.86 -45.44 10.56
N ILE A 120 -6.04 -44.41 11.39
CA ILE A 120 -4.95 -43.70 12.08
C ILE A 120 -5.03 -44.12 13.54
N MET A 121 -3.93 -44.58 14.09
CA MET A 121 -3.81 -45.08 15.44
C MET A 121 -2.47 -44.64 16.03
N ASP A 122 -2.42 -44.53 17.33
CA ASP A 122 -1.17 -44.27 18.05
C ASP A 122 -0.58 -45.60 18.59
N ASP A 123 0.74 -45.74 18.50
CA ASP A 123 1.43 -46.86 19.15
C ASP A 123 1.51 -46.65 20.68
N ALA A 124 1.98 -47.68 21.40
CA ALA A 124 2.14 -47.63 22.85
C ALA A 124 3.11 -46.56 23.34
N PHE A 125 3.86 -45.91 22.44
CA PHE A 125 4.83 -44.86 22.71
C PHE A 125 4.34 -43.48 22.28
N GLY A 126 3.10 -43.36 21.75
CA GLY A 126 2.52 -42.10 21.31
C GLY A 126 2.93 -41.71 19.90
N THR A 127 3.45 -42.62 19.09
CA THR A 127 3.74 -42.37 17.67
C THR A 127 2.48 -42.57 16.84
N SER A 128 1.98 -41.54 16.21
CA SER A 128 0.82 -41.67 15.30
C SER A 128 1.22 -42.41 14.04
N MET A 129 0.46 -43.44 13.72
CA MET A 129 0.66 -44.34 12.57
C MET A 129 -0.57 -44.37 11.68
N ARG A 130 -0.35 -44.48 10.39
CA ARG A 130 -1.38 -44.96 9.46
C ARG A 130 -1.25 -46.45 9.35
N VAL A 131 -2.33 -47.14 9.61
CA VAL A 131 -2.44 -48.62 9.53
C VAL A 131 -3.24 -48.97 8.30
N VAL A 132 -2.71 -49.85 7.48
CA VAL A 132 -3.41 -50.47 6.34
C VAL A 132 -3.45 -51.98 6.56
N GLU A 133 -4.65 -52.53 6.48
CA GLU A 133 -4.92 -53.97 6.66
C GLU A 133 -5.60 -54.48 5.41
N ARG A 134 -5.20 -55.67 4.98
CA ARG A 134 -5.78 -56.35 3.82
C ARG A 134 -5.90 -57.85 4.08
N GLU A 135 -7.06 -58.39 3.76
CA GLU A 135 -7.33 -59.84 3.81
C GLU A 135 -6.79 -60.54 2.55
N VAL A 136 -6.08 -61.66 2.77
CA VAL A 136 -5.55 -62.50 1.69
C VAL A 136 -5.93 -63.95 1.97
N THR A 137 -6.68 -64.59 1.05
CA THR A 137 -7.11 -65.99 1.19
C THR A 137 -6.06 -66.93 0.58
N LEU A 138 -5.45 -67.73 1.44
CA LEU A 138 -4.60 -68.85 1.05
C LEU A 138 -5.31 -70.14 1.50
N ALA A 139 -6.03 -70.78 0.58
CA ALA A 139 -6.94 -71.92 0.88
C ALA A 139 -6.25 -73.01 1.73
N PRO A 140 -6.89 -73.46 2.85
CA PRO A 140 -8.28 -73.19 3.25
C PRO A 140 -8.45 -71.99 4.19
N LYS A 141 -7.38 -71.25 4.54
CA LYS A 141 -7.38 -70.17 5.54
C LYS A 141 -7.32 -68.77 4.91
N THR A 142 -7.83 -67.77 5.64
CA THR A 142 -7.68 -66.37 5.33
C THR A 142 -6.66 -65.76 6.31
N TYR A 143 -5.81 -64.89 5.79
CA TYR A 143 -4.79 -64.19 6.55
C TYR A 143 -5.00 -62.68 6.41
N GLU A 144 -4.73 -61.99 7.49
CA GLU A 144 -4.69 -60.54 7.51
C GLU A 144 -3.25 -60.01 7.43
N ILE A 145 -2.96 -59.23 6.45
CA ILE A 145 -1.68 -58.51 6.33
C ILE A 145 -1.89 -57.10 6.83
N VAL A 146 -1.13 -56.72 7.87
CA VAL A 146 -1.14 -55.39 8.47
C VAL A 146 0.17 -54.71 8.15
N VAL A 147 0.11 -53.50 7.63
CA VAL A 147 1.30 -52.66 7.44
C VAL A 147 1.03 -51.26 8.03
N THR A 148 2.00 -50.74 8.75
CA THR A 148 1.90 -49.39 9.33
C THR A 148 2.98 -48.47 8.80
N GLY A 149 2.68 -47.19 8.77
CA GLY A 149 3.62 -46.14 8.41
C GLY A 149 3.58 -44.98 9.41
N ASN A 150 4.73 -44.44 9.72
CA ASN A 150 4.87 -43.35 10.69
C ASN A 150 4.26 -42.06 10.17
N LEU A 151 3.09 -41.69 10.69
CA LEU A 151 2.40 -40.45 10.34
C LEU A 151 3.02 -39.23 11.04
N SER A 152 3.64 -39.42 12.22
CA SER A 152 4.30 -38.34 12.98
C SER A 152 5.44 -37.72 12.16
N GLU A 153 6.19 -38.51 11.42
CA GLU A 153 7.25 -38.04 10.52
C GLU A 153 6.70 -37.11 9.44
N ILE A 154 5.55 -37.45 8.86
CA ILE A 154 4.88 -36.62 7.85
C ILE A 154 4.35 -35.31 8.45
N LEU A 155 3.76 -35.37 9.64
CA LEU A 155 3.27 -34.19 10.33
C LEU A 155 4.42 -33.24 10.70
N GLU A 156 5.58 -33.76 11.06
CA GLU A 156 6.78 -32.95 11.28
C GLU A 156 7.29 -32.30 9.98
N LEU A 157 7.34 -33.06 8.88
CA LEU A 157 7.72 -32.49 7.56
C LEU A 157 6.77 -31.39 7.11
N VAL A 158 5.46 -31.59 7.26
CA VAL A 158 4.45 -30.55 6.95
C VAL A 158 4.62 -29.34 7.86
N GLY A 159 4.86 -29.55 9.15
CA GLY A 159 5.13 -28.48 10.13
C GLY A 159 6.35 -27.63 9.75
N ASN A 160 7.45 -28.30 9.43
CA ASN A 160 8.69 -27.64 8.99
C ASN A 160 8.52 -26.89 7.68
N PHE A 161 7.85 -27.50 6.69
CA PHE A 161 7.53 -26.86 5.42
C PHE A 161 6.67 -25.61 5.63
N ARG A 162 5.62 -25.72 6.47
CA ARG A 162 4.74 -24.59 6.79
C ARG A 162 5.53 -23.44 7.38
N GLY A 163 6.41 -23.72 8.37
CA GLY A 163 7.25 -22.71 8.99
C GLY A 163 8.14 -22.00 7.97
N GLN A 164 8.84 -22.77 7.11
CA GLN A 164 9.70 -22.22 6.06
C GLN A 164 8.89 -21.43 5.02
N ALA A 165 7.75 -21.94 4.58
CA ALA A 165 6.88 -21.27 3.62
C ALA A 165 6.43 -19.89 4.13
N PHE A 166 5.97 -19.80 5.39
CA PHE A 166 5.56 -18.53 5.97
C PHE A 166 6.72 -17.55 6.19
N ILE A 167 7.93 -18.02 6.50
CA ILE A 167 9.13 -17.16 6.58
C ILE A 167 9.45 -16.58 5.20
N VAL A 168 9.49 -17.40 4.16
CA VAL A 168 9.80 -16.97 2.79
C VAL A 168 8.72 -16.00 2.28
N LEU A 169 7.42 -16.36 2.43
CA LEU A 169 6.32 -15.49 2.04
C LEU A 169 6.32 -14.18 2.82
N GLY A 170 6.66 -14.22 4.11
CA GLY A 170 6.82 -13.02 4.93
C GLY A 170 7.94 -12.10 4.42
N ALA A 171 9.10 -12.67 4.09
CA ALA A 171 10.22 -11.91 3.51
C ALA A 171 9.85 -11.28 2.16
N VAL A 172 9.16 -12.03 1.29
CA VAL A 172 8.63 -11.52 0.01
C VAL A 172 7.60 -10.41 0.26
N GLY A 173 6.71 -10.60 1.24
CA GLY A 173 5.72 -9.59 1.63
C GLY A 173 6.35 -8.27 2.09
N VAL A 174 7.37 -8.35 2.93
CA VAL A 174 8.13 -7.16 3.38
C VAL A 174 8.81 -6.46 2.19
N MET A 175 9.46 -7.23 1.31
CA MET A 175 10.11 -6.69 0.11
C MET A 175 9.09 -5.97 -0.80
N LEU A 176 7.94 -6.59 -1.05
CA LEU A 176 6.88 -6.00 -1.88
C LEU A 176 6.26 -4.76 -1.21
N ALA A 177 6.10 -4.75 0.12
CA ALA A 177 5.62 -3.59 0.86
C ALA A 177 6.60 -2.40 0.75
N ILE A 178 7.91 -2.66 0.89
CA ILE A 178 8.95 -1.64 0.71
C ILE A 178 8.91 -1.10 -0.73
N MET A 179 8.84 -1.98 -1.73
CA MET A 179 8.74 -1.58 -3.13
C MET A 179 7.49 -0.76 -3.41
N SER A 180 6.33 -1.18 -2.88
CA SER A 180 5.07 -0.43 -2.99
C SER A 180 5.17 0.96 -2.37
N ALA A 181 5.81 1.09 -1.20
CA ALA A 181 6.04 2.39 -0.57
C ALA A 181 6.94 3.31 -1.40
N ILE A 182 8.00 2.75 -2.00
CA ILE A 182 8.91 3.48 -2.90
C ILE A 182 8.13 3.97 -4.13
N VAL A 183 7.39 3.09 -4.80
CA VAL A 183 6.60 3.41 -5.99
C VAL A 183 5.54 4.49 -5.67
N ALA A 184 4.81 4.34 -4.57
CA ALA A 184 3.82 5.32 -4.13
C ALA A 184 4.44 6.71 -3.89
N ARG A 185 5.63 6.76 -3.28
CA ARG A 185 6.36 8.02 -3.04
C ARG A 185 6.83 8.66 -4.34
N PHE A 186 7.33 7.86 -5.29
CA PHE A 186 7.76 8.38 -6.60
C PHE A 186 6.58 8.87 -7.44
N ALA A 187 5.46 8.15 -7.43
CA ALA A 187 4.25 8.50 -8.16
C ALA A 187 3.60 9.81 -7.66
N MET A 188 3.79 10.17 -6.38
CA MET A 188 3.23 11.42 -5.83
C MET A 188 4.13 12.65 -6.05
N ARG A 189 5.43 12.48 -6.32
CA ARG A 189 6.35 13.59 -6.54
C ARG A 189 5.90 14.65 -7.56
N PRO A 190 5.31 14.29 -8.72
CA PRO A 190 4.85 15.27 -9.67
C PRO A 190 3.70 16.14 -9.15
N ILE A 191 2.84 15.58 -8.30
CA ILE A 191 1.73 16.32 -7.65
C ILE A 191 2.29 17.32 -6.63
N ASP A 192 3.27 16.89 -5.84
CA ASP A 192 3.94 17.77 -4.88
C ASP A 192 4.65 18.93 -5.59
N ARG A 193 5.30 18.66 -6.74
CA ARG A 193 5.93 19.69 -7.58
C ARG A 193 4.90 20.68 -8.14
N LEU A 194 3.75 20.19 -8.62
CA LEU A 194 2.67 21.04 -9.11
C LEU A 194 2.12 21.92 -7.98
N SER A 195 1.89 21.34 -6.80
CA SER A 195 1.45 22.12 -5.63
C SER A 195 2.45 23.21 -5.24
N ALA A 196 3.73 22.88 -5.21
CA ALA A 196 4.79 23.87 -4.91
C ALA A 196 4.86 24.97 -5.98
N ALA A 197 4.70 24.63 -7.26
CA ALA A 197 4.69 25.61 -8.35
C ALA A 197 3.47 26.56 -8.25
N ILE A 198 2.29 26.04 -7.89
CA ILE A 198 1.09 26.86 -7.65
C ILE A 198 1.30 27.77 -6.43
N GLU A 199 1.95 27.28 -5.38
CA GLU A 199 2.27 28.07 -4.19
C GLU A 199 3.24 29.21 -4.52
N SER A 200 4.29 28.94 -5.31
CA SER A 200 5.22 29.95 -5.81
C SER A 200 4.52 31.04 -6.65
N VAL A 201 3.53 30.67 -7.46
CA VAL A 201 2.68 31.65 -8.18
C VAL A 201 1.84 32.46 -7.20
N ARG A 202 1.23 31.82 -6.21
CA ARG A 202 0.41 32.52 -5.18
C ARG A 202 1.24 33.50 -4.36
N GLU A 203 2.50 33.16 -4.06
CA GLU A 203 3.45 34.04 -3.36
C GLU A 203 4.06 35.12 -4.28
N GLY A 204 3.80 35.03 -5.60
CA GLY A 204 4.28 35.96 -6.62
C GLY A 204 5.75 35.82 -6.97
N GLU A 205 6.36 34.72 -6.61
CA GLU A 205 7.73 34.36 -7.02
C GLU A 205 7.77 33.91 -8.48
N SER A 206 6.65 33.41 -9.01
CA SER A 206 6.49 33.01 -10.40
C SER A 206 5.20 33.56 -11.01
N VAL A 207 5.19 33.77 -12.33
CA VAL A 207 4.02 34.26 -13.09
C VAL A 207 3.18 33.13 -13.65
N ALA A 208 3.75 31.92 -13.74
CA ALA A 208 3.12 30.74 -14.31
C ALA A 208 3.64 29.46 -13.64
N VAL A 209 2.85 28.41 -13.70
CA VAL A 209 3.28 27.06 -13.33
C VAL A 209 4.24 26.55 -14.41
N THR A 210 5.51 26.35 -14.01
CA THR A 210 6.58 25.88 -14.91
C THR A 210 7.05 24.49 -14.49
N GLY A 211 7.57 23.70 -15.45
CA GLY A 211 8.11 22.36 -15.19
C GLY A 211 7.63 21.33 -16.21
N THR A 212 8.24 20.15 -16.15
CA THR A 212 7.82 18.99 -16.95
C THR A 212 6.98 18.06 -16.07
N TYR A 213 5.75 17.79 -16.53
CA TYR A 213 4.79 16.96 -15.82
C TYR A 213 4.45 15.71 -16.64
N PRO A 214 4.13 14.58 -15.99
CA PRO A 214 3.58 13.40 -16.65
C PRO A 214 2.31 13.72 -17.41
N ARG A 215 1.96 12.89 -18.42
CA ARG A 215 0.81 13.07 -19.29
C ARG A 215 -0.52 13.24 -18.54
N GLU A 216 -0.64 12.61 -17.38
CA GLU A 216 -1.82 12.62 -16.53
C GLU A 216 -1.98 13.93 -15.75
N ILE A 217 -0.90 14.68 -15.56
CA ILE A 217 -0.85 15.92 -14.76
C ILE A 217 -0.65 17.15 -15.66
N ALA A 218 0.00 16.99 -16.80
CA ALA A 218 0.28 18.09 -17.72
C ALA A 218 -0.98 18.91 -18.09
N PRO A 219 -2.15 18.30 -18.41
CA PRO A 219 -3.36 19.05 -18.71
C PRO A 219 -3.82 19.95 -17.55
N LEU A 220 -3.65 19.49 -16.30
CA LEU A 220 -4.00 20.27 -15.11
C LEU A 220 -3.10 21.49 -14.95
N ALA A 221 -1.80 21.35 -15.21
CA ALA A 221 -0.86 22.47 -15.20
C ALA A 221 -1.17 23.50 -16.30
N GLU A 222 -1.57 23.04 -17.49
CA GLU A 222 -1.99 23.89 -18.58
C GLU A 222 -3.28 24.67 -18.25
N GLU A 223 -4.28 24.00 -17.69
CA GLU A 223 -5.55 24.62 -17.26
C GLU A 223 -5.32 25.71 -16.20
N VAL A 224 -4.45 25.42 -15.21
CA VAL A 224 -4.07 26.41 -14.21
C VAL A 224 -3.39 27.63 -14.87
N ASN A 225 -2.50 27.42 -15.85
CA ASN A 225 -1.85 28.49 -16.57
C ASN A 225 -2.84 29.31 -17.42
N GLU A 226 -3.86 28.69 -17.99
CA GLU A 226 -4.91 29.38 -18.73
C GLU A 226 -5.77 30.24 -17.81
N LEU A 227 -6.14 29.72 -16.64
CA LEU A 227 -6.84 30.49 -15.60
C LEU A 227 -6.01 31.70 -15.15
N LEU A 228 -4.70 31.54 -14.94
CA LEU A 228 -3.81 32.63 -14.57
C LEU A 228 -3.74 33.73 -15.67
N ARG A 229 -3.63 33.34 -16.94
CA ARG A 229 -3.63 34.28 -18.08
C ARG A 229 -4.96 35.00 -18.19
N SER A 230 -6.09 34.29 -18.09
CA SER A 230 -7.43 34.88 -18.14
C SER A 230 -7.62 35.90 -17.00
N ASN A 231 -7.20 35.56 -15.79
CA ASN A 231 -7.27 36.48 -14.64
C ASN A 231 -6.41 37.74 -14.86
N ALA A 232 -5.18 37.57 -15.36
CA ALA A 232 -4.32 38.71 -15.70
C ALA A 232 -4.96 39.62 -16.76
N GLN A 233 -5.62 39.07 -17.79
CA GLN A 233 -6.34 39.83 -18.81
C GLN A 233 -7.55 40.58 -18.24
N ILE A 234 -8.29 39.99 -17.31
CA ILE A 234 -9.41 40.66 -16.63
C ILE A 234 -8.92 41.87 -15.85
N ILE A 235 -7.85 41.70 -15.09
CA ILE A 235 -7.25 42.78 -14.32
C ILE A 235 -6.76 43.90 -15.23
N GLU A 236 -6.09 43.58 -16.32
CA GLU A 236 -5.59 44.57 -17.27
C GLU A 236 -6.73 45.35 -17.98
N ARG A 237 -7.81 44.63 -18.37
CA ARG A 237 -9.01 45.29 -18.89
C ARG A 237 -9.65 46.22 -17.86
N ALA A 238 -9.79 45.81 -16.62
CA ALA A 238 -10.31 46.62 -15.55
C ALA A 238 -9.45 47.89 -15.32
N ARG A 239 -8.12 47.77 -15.38
CA ARG A 239 -7.18 48.92 -15.30
C ARG A 239 -7.37 49.91 -16.44
N ASN A 240 -7.49 49.40 -17.66
CA ASN A 240 -7.68 50.26 -18.83
C ASN A 240 -9.05 50.97 -18.78
N GLN A 241 -10.10 50.29 -18.33
CA GLN A 241 -11.43 50.89 -18.17
C GLN A 241 -11.44 51.98 -17.10
N VAL A 242 -10.77 51.77 -15.95
CA VAL A 242 -10.60 52.82 -14.93
C VAL A 242 -9.79 53.99 -15.46
N GLY A 243 -8.74 53.74 -16.27
CA GLY A 243 -7.97 54.81 -16.91
C GLY A 243 -8.80 55.65 -17.88
N ASN A 244 -9.61 55.00 -18.70
CA ASN A 244 -10.50 55.69 -19.69
C ASN A 244 -11.60 56.47 -18.96
N LEU A 245 -12.20 55.92 -17.91
CA LEU A 245 -13.19 56.60 -17.10
C LEU A 245 -12.59 57.88 -16.44
N ALA A 246 -11.34 57.78 -16.00
CA ALA A 246 -10.59 58.92 -15.45
C ALA A 246 -10.51 60.07 -16.42
N HIS A 247 -10.11 59.78 -17.64
CA HIS A 247 -9.97 60.78 -18.70
C HIS A 247 -11.34 61.37 -19.14
N GLY A 248 -12.33 60.51 -19.27
CA GLY A 248 -13.71 60.88 -19.63
C GLY A 248 -14.40 61.80 -18.63
N LEU A 249 -14.07 61.64 -17.29
CA LEU A 249 -14.62 62.50 -16.24
C LEU A 249 -13.86 63.80 -16.07
N LYS A 250 -12.55 63.81 -16.27
CA LYS A 250 -11.72 65.03 -16.14
C LYS A 250 -12.13 66.14 -17.11
N THR A 251 -12.47 65.80 -18.32
CA THR A 251 -12.80 66.76 -19.38
C THR A 251 -14.08 67.57 -19.08
N PRO A 252 -15.26 66.97 -18.80
CA PRO A 252 -16.48 67.70 -18.50
C PRO A 252 -16.36 68.51 -17.20
N ILE A 253 -15.63 67.98 -16.17
CA ILE A 253 -15.40 68.74 -14.95
C ILE A 253 -14.55 69.98 -15.20
N ALA A 254 -13.52 69.88 -16.06
CA ALA A 254 -12.70 71.02 -16.46
C ALA A 254 -13.48 72.09 -17.25
N VAL A 255 -14.40 71.65 -18.14
CA VAL A 255 -15.29 72.55 -18.85
C VAL A 255 -16.22 73.31 -17.91
N LEU A 256 -16.88 72.58 -16.98
CA LEU A 256 -17.74 73.22 -15.98
C LEU A 256 -17.00 74.20 -15.13
N ARG A 257 -15.80 73.90 -14.68
CA ARG A 257 -14.95 74.76 -13.88
C ARG A 257 -14.53 76.02 -14.64
N ASN A 258 -14.12 75.88 -15.90
CA ASN A 258 -13.70 76.99 -16.75
C ASN A 258 -14.87 77.94 -17.08
N GLU A 259 -16.05 77.36 -17.36
CA GLU A 259 -17.26 78.16 -17.64
C GLU A 259 -17.74 78.92 -16.40
N ALA A 260 -17.71 78.28 -15.23
CA ALA A 260 -18.07 78.92 -13.96
C ALA A 260 -17.05 80.02 -13.55
N ALA A 261 -15.75 79.80 -13.79
CA ALA A 261 -14.70 80.80 -13.50
C ALA A 261 -14.81 82.04 -14.39
N SER A 262 -15.43 81.96 -15.56
CA SER A 262 -15.67 83.14 -16.46
C SER A 262 -16.85 83.99 -16.08
N LYS A 263 -17.72 83.56 -15.15
CA LYS A 263 -18.96 84.26 -14.71
C LYS A 263 -18.87 84.67 -13.23
N LYS A 264 -19.50 85.81 -12.90
CA LYS A 264 -19.57 86.31 -11.53
C LYS A 264 -21.01 86.12 -10.98
N GLY A 265 -21.11 85.62 -9.75
CA GLY A 265 -22.37 85.51 -9.02
C GLY A 265 -22.44 84.25 -8.14
N ALA A 266 -23.35 84.24 -7.19
CA ALA A 266 -23.46 83.16 -6.20
C ALA A 266 -23.63 81.73 -6.86
N LEU A 267 -24.26 81.62 -8.01
CA LEU A 267 -24.36 80.35 -8.77
C LEU A 267 -23.01 79.88 -9.34
N ALA A 268 -22.19 80.80 -9.82
CA ALA A 268 -20.86 80.49 -10.35
C ALA A 268 -19.93 79.97 -9.22
N ASP A 269 -20.01 80.55 -8.03
CA ASP A 269 -19.24 80.19 -6.85
C ASP A 269 -19.64 78.74 -6.39
N VAL A 270 -20.93 78.44 -6.42
CA VAL A 270 -21.42 77.08 -6.10
C VAL A 270 -20.91 76.07 -7.10
N VAL A 271 -21.03 76.34 -8.44
CA VAL A 271 -20.55 75.44 -9.49
C VAL A 271 -19.03 75.21 -9.42
N LEU A 272 -18.27 76.25 -9.13
CA LEU A 272 -16.80 76.13 -8.88
C LEU A 272 -16.49 75.21 -7.73
N SER A 273 -17.13 75.43 -6.59
CA SER A 273 -16.95 74.59 -5.37
C SER A 273 -17.32 73.15 -5.61
N GLU A 274 -18.44 72.88 -6.24
CA GLU A 274 -18.87 71.48 -6.55
C GLU A 274 -17.98 70.81 -7.60
N SER A 275 -17.53 71.54 -8.64
CA SER A 275 -16.60 71.02 -9.65
C SER A 275 -15.25 70.65 -9.05
N GLU A 276 -14.78 71.39 -8.05
CA GLU A 276 -13.54 71.14 -7.33
C GLU A 276 -13.66 69.92 -6.41
N LYS A 277 -14.80 69.78 -5.71
CA LYS A 277 -15.13 68.58 -4.95
C LYS A 277 -15.21 67.33 -5.84
N MET A 278 -15.90 67.41 -6.99
CA MET A 278 -16.00 66.31 -7.97
C MET A 278 -14.61 65.91 -8.50
N SER A 279 -13.74 66.89 -8.82
CA SER A 279 -12.38 66.63 -9.30
C SER A 279 -11.55 65.90 -8.28
N THR A 280 -11.61 66.33 -7.02
CA THR A 280 -10.91 65.70 -5.88
C THR A 280 -11.42 64.30 -5.62
N MET A 281 -12.75 64.11 -5.65
CA MET A 281 -13.38 62.81 -5.42
C MET A 281 -12.98 61.81 -6.53
N VAL A 282 -13.08 62.22 -7.79
CA VAL A 282 -12.67 61.37 -8.93
C VAL A 282 -11.19 61.03 -8.83
N ALA A 283 -10.30 61.96 -8.53
CA ALA A 283 -8.86 61.72 -8.36
C ALA A 283 -8.61 60.70 -7.27
N THR A 284 -9.28 60.83 -6.13
CA THR A 284 -9.15 59.91 -4.97
C THR A 284 -9.63 58.50 -5.29
N TYR A 285 -10.81 58.37 -5.96
CA TYR A 285 -11.32 57.06 -6.33
C TYR A 285 -10.46 56.37 -7.40
N LEU A 286 -9.91 57.11 -8.36
CA LEU A 286 -9.00 56.62 -9.35
C LEU A 286 -7.68 56.13 -8.79
N GLU A 287 -7.14 56.90 -7.81
CA GLU A 287 -5.93 56.53 -7.11
C GLU A 287 -6.14 55.25 -6.28
N ARG A 288 -7.26 55.17 -5.54
CA ARG A 288 -7.66 53.92 -4.82
C ARG A 288 -7.81 52.75 -5.74
N ALA A 289 -8.49 52.89 -6.88
CA ALA A 289 -8.66 51.86 -7.87
C ALA A 289 -7.32 51.40 -8.49
N ARG A 290 -6.39 52.34 -8.74
CA ARG A 290 -5.04 52.04 -9.21
C ARG A 290 -4.19 51.33 -8.14
N LEU A 291 -4.32 51.71 -6.91
CA LEU A 291 -3.63 51.06 -5.79
C LEU A 291 -4.18 49.64 -5.59
N ALA A 292 -5.51 49.43 -5.57
CA ALA A 292 -6.14 48.13 -5.47
C ALA A 292 -5.71 47.21 -6.62
N ALA A 293 -5.64 47.71 -7.84
CA ALA A 293 -5.15 46.98 -8.98
C ALA A 293 -3.63 46.68 -8.95
N ARG A 294 -2.83 47.47 -8.26
CA ARG A 294 -1.40 47.19 -8.00
C ARG A 294 -1.20 46.13 -6.93
N THR A 295 -2.03 46.12 -5.89
CA THR A 295 -1.96 45.18 -4.77
C THR A 295 -2.39 43.76 -5.19
N SER A 296 -3.11 43.59 -6.32
CA SER A 296 -3.49 42.30 -6.83
C SER A 296 -2.37 41.55 -7.59
N VAL A 297 -1.19 42.13 -7.73
CA VAL A 297 0.04 41.41 -8.06
C VAL A 297 0.50 40.72 -6.79
N VAL A 298 -0.09 39.58 -6.53
CA VAL A 298 0.25 38.68 -5.43
C VAL A 298 1.77 38.47 -5.44
N GLY A 299 2.42 38.77 -4.29
CA GLY A 299 3.76 38.29 -4.01
C GLY A 299 4.94 39.22 -4.23
N LYS A 300 4.78 40.52 -4.49
CA LYS A 300 5.92 41.44 -4.33
C LYS A 300 6.23 41.64 -2.85
N LYS A 301 7.12 40.86 -2.30
CA LYS A 301 7.74 41.14 -0.99
C LYS A 301 8.55 42.43 -1.15
N SER A 302 8.13 43.49 -0.48
CA SER A 302 8.90 44.74 -0.41
C SER A 302 9.78 44.69 0.84
N ASP A 303 11.08 44.93 0.69
CA ASP A 303 11.96 45.08 1.85
C ASP A 303 11.59 46.37 2.56
N ALA A 304 10.74 46.23 3.60
CA ALA A 304 10.30 47.36 4.43
C ALA A 304 11.48 48.13 5.02
N THR A 305 12.57 47.45 5.33
CA THR A 305 13.79 48.05 5.88
C THR A 305 14.43 49.01 4.87
N MET A 306 14.52 48.61 3.60
CA MET A 306 15.06 49.47 2.54
C MET A 306 14.18 50.69 2.26
N ILE A 307 12.85 50.51 2.31
CA ILE A 307 11.89 51.61 2.13
C ILE A 307 12.02 52.62 3.29
N MET A 308 12.06 52.13 4.53
CA MET A 308 12.19 52.98 5.72
C MET A 308 13.54 53.69 5.76
N LEU A 309 14.63 53.08 5.34
CA LEU A 309 15.94 53.73 5.21
C LEU A 309 15.92 54.86 4.18
N ARG A 310 15.25 54.66 3.02
CA ARG A 310 15.09 55.69 2.00
C ARG A 310 14.22 56.83 2.51
N LEU A 311 13.11 56.54 3.18
CA LEU A 311 12.21 57.50 3.76
C LEU A 311 12.93 58.33 4.84
N THR A 312 13.67 57.71 5.75
CA THR A 312 14.45 58.39 6.78
C THR A 312 15.50 59.35 6.18
N ARG A 313 16.14 58.93 5.08
CA ARG A 313 17.10 59.78 4.36
C ARG A 313 16.45 61.02 3.75
N VAL A 314 15.27 60.85 3.15
CA VAL A 314 14.50 61.98 2.56
C VAL A 314 14.01 62.90 3.66
N MET A 315 13.46 62.38 4.76
CA MET A 315 12.96 63.17 5.87
C MET A 315 14.05 63.96 6.57
N ARG A 316 15.27 63.42 6.77
CA ARG A 316 16.42 64.15 7.27
C ARG A 316 16.83 65.34 6.37
N LYS A 317 16.61 65.18 5.05
CA LYS A 317 16.92 66.27 4.10
C LYS A 317 15.88 67.38 4.10
N ILE A 318 14.62 67.10 4.41
CA ILE A 318 13.50 68.01 4.45
C ILE A 318 13.47 68.71 5.80
N HIS A 319 13.80 68.03 6.88
CA HIS A 319 13.78 68.56 8.27
C HIS A 319 15.15 68.41 8.92
N PRO A 320 16.11 69.28 8.57
CA PRO A 320 17.49 69.24 9.10
C PRO A 320 17.57 69.50 10.61
N GLU A 321 16.57 70.17 11.15
CA GLU A 321 16.47 70.57 12.60
C GLU A 321 15.99 69.35 13.47
N VAL A 322 15.51 68.26 12.88
CA VAL A 322 14.98 67.11 13.62
C VAL A 322 15.93 65.92 13.51
N THR A 323 16.37 65.34 14.61
CA THR A 323 17.16 64.14 14.63
C THR A 323 16.25 62.93 14.44
N ILE A 324 16.19 62.41 13.23
CA ILE A 324 15.39 61.19 12.89
C ILE A 324 16.30 59.95 12.94
N ALA A 325 16.07 59.05 13.89
CA ALA A 325 16.77 57.79 14.02
C ALA A 325 15.84 56.63 13.56
N PHE A 326 16.34 55.78 12.70
CA PHE A 326 15.69 54.53 12.34
C PHE A 326 16.45 53.35 12.99
N GLN A 327 15.79 52.68 13.92
CA GLN A 327 16.32 51.45 14.52
C GLN A 327 15.89 50.27 13.70
N ARG A 328 16.86 49.55 13.15
CA ARG A 328 16.60 48.34 12.36
C ARG A 328 16.08 47.24 13.31
N PRO A 329 14.91 46.64 13.07
CA PRO A 329 14.48 45.49 13.85
C PRO A 329 15.44 44.32 13.61
N ASP A 330 15.76 43.54 14.67
CA ASP A 330 16.67 42.41 14.62
C ASP A 330 16.12 41.18 13.83
N ALA A 331 14.83 41.21 13.49
CA ALA A 331 14.20 40.20 12.64
C ALA A 331 13.78 40.84 11.32
N SER A 332 14.04 40.16 10.20
CA SER A 332 13.43 40.48 8.90
C SER A 332 11.91 40.32 9.03
N LEU A 333 11.19 41.45 9.04
CA LEU A 333 9.74 41.43 8.91
C LEU A 333 9.36 40.83 7.54
N PRO A 334 8.40 39.87 7.50
CA PRO A 334 8.01 39.18 6.26
C PRO A 334 7.42 40.12 5.23
#